data_f65b0c0955100608deee28562f6bb2ab
#
_entry.id   f65b0c0955100608deee28562f6bb2ab
#
_cell.length_a   1.000
_cell.length_b   1.000
_cell.length_c   1.000
_cell.angle_alpha   90.00
_cell.angle_beta   90.00
_cell.angle_gamma   90.00
#
_symmetry.space_group_name_H-M   'P 1'
#
loop_
_entity.id
_entity.type
_entity.pdbx_description
1 polymer ?
#
loop_
_entity_poly.entity_id
_entity_poly.type
_entity_poly.pdbx_seq_one_letter_code
_entity_poly.pdbx_strand_id
1 'polypeptide(L)'
;MAHSVEFSVLSATVVVALALWTWRARIGPALWLPFFMPGVLLGIALIWIFNRRGLSGIYQSIAIVILAYVIRYAALGWNIVARALRAGDPALLAMARSEGANFWQTLRHIHWPQASPQAAAAWYVTYLLCLWDVETLVLIVPPGGESLSLRIFNLLHYGHNSQVNALCLLLLALALLPLLAGAATPLAGRGWRAMRKSSVASPAVVCALAACLGAGCSADDRKSVPIDSKFFSRVEVIGTRGAGVGELNKPRSVATDAQDNLYVIDMTGRVQKFSPDGAYLLEWQMPQIEKGKPKGMCRDRAGDIVLVEPHYSRVNFFSPEGKLVAQFGVKGTNVGQLGMPRAAVVNARGELYVCEYTDSERVQRFTAHGEKCLGAWGRLGDKPGEFSRAEGLGIDAHDNIYVADSCNHRIQVFDGNGQFLRQYGRAGTGLGEFSYPYDVRIDAAGLQFVCEFGNSRIQILDANDKSLEILGGPGGAPGQFSNPWSIALDSKGNLYVADALNNRVQKFIRK
;
A
#
# COMPACT_ATOMS: atom_id res chain seq x y z
N MET A 1 -7.69 9.38 -1.34
CA MET A 1 -8.97 9.89 -1.91
C MET A 1 -8.82 10.40 -3.34
N ALA A 2 -7.89 11.31 -3.61
CA ALA A 2 -7.69 11.86 -4.97
C ALA A 2 -7.54 10.76 -6.02
N HIS A 3 -6.68 9.78 -5.80
CA HIS A 3 -6.44 8.68 -6.75
C HIS A 3 -7.67 7.83 -7.07
N SER A 4 -8.60 7.61 -6.12
CA SER A 4 -9.81 6.83 -6.40
C SER A 4 -10.70 7.52 -7.43
N VAL A 5 -10.88 8.83 -7.29
CA VAL A 5 -11.66 9.63 -8.24
C VAL A 5 -10.89 9.75 -9.56
N GLU A 6 -9.61 10.04 -9.50
CA GLU A 6 -8.73 10.19 -10.66
C GLU A 6 -8.74 8.94 -11.55
N PHE A 7 -8.46 7.76 -10.99
CA PHE A 7 -8.46 6.50 -11.75
C PHE A 7 -9.83 6.21 -12.37
N SER A 8 -10.90 6.40 -11.60
CA SER A 8 -12.25 6.08 -12.05
C SER A 8 -12.72 7.05 -13.14
N VAL A 9 -12.51 8.35 -12.96
CA VAL A 9 -12.90 9.39 -13.94
C VAL A 9 -12.11 9.24 -15.23
N LEU A 10 -10.77 9.09 -15.15
CA LEU A 10 -9.94 8.95 -16.33
C LEU A 10 -10.29 7.68 -17.11
N SER A 11 -10.42 6.54 -16.44
CA SER A 11 -10.74 5.27 -17.11
C SER A 11 -12.13 5.30 -17.76
N ALA A 12 -13.15 5.79 -17.06
CA ALA A 12 -14.49 5.92 -17.63
C ALA A 12 -14.52 6.86 -18.85
N THR A 13 -13.78 7.96 -18.78
CA THR A 13 -13.67 8.91 -19.89
C THR A 13 -12.95 8.30 -21.10
N VAL A 14 -11.86 7.56 -20.88
CA VAL A 14 -11.14 6.86 -21.96
C VAL A 14 -12.03 5.80 -22.61
N VAL A 15 -12.78 5.01 -21.83
CA VAL A 15 -13.71 3.99 -22.37
C VAL A 15 -14.77 4.62 -23.26
N VAL A 16 -15.40 5.74 -22.84
CA VAL A 16 -16.40 6.43 -23.64
C VAL A 16 -15.78 7.06 -24.88
N ALA A 17 -14.59 7.68 -24.77
CA ALA A 17 -13.87 8.25 -25.90
C ALA A 17 -13.50 7.18 -26.95
N LEU A 18 -12.99 6.02 -26.51
CA LEU A 18 -12.72 4.88 -27.40
C LEU A 18 -13.99 4.39 -28.10
N ALA A 19 -15.11 4.33 -27.39
CA ALA A 19 -16.38 3.96 -27.99
C ALA A 19 -16.83 4.96 -29.06
N LEU A 20 -16.72 6.26 -28.82
CA LEU A 20 -17.04 7.31 -29.79
C LEU A 20 -16.16 7.27 -31.03
N TRP A 21 -14.92 6.83 -30.89
CA TRP A 21 -13.98 6.72 -32.02
C TRP A 21 -14.17 5.41 -32.79
N THR A 22 -14.43 4.29 -32.09
CA THR A 22 -14.39 2.94 -32.68
C THR A 22 -15.78 2.28 -32.81
N TRP A 23 -16.90 2.99 -32.57
CA TRP A 23 -18.24 2.41 -32.52
C TRP A 23 -18.70 1.65 -33.77
N ARG A 24 -18.08 1.96 -34.93
CA ARG A 24 -18.33 1.26 -36.21
C ARG A 24 -17.65 -0.10 -36.29
N ALA A 25 -16.58 -0.32 -35.49
CA ALA A 25 -15.86 -1.58 -35.47
C ALA A 25 -16.73 -2.71 -34.88
N ARG A 26 -16.51 -3.94 -35.32
CA ARG A 26 -17.23 -5.14 -34.82
C ARG A 26 -16.46 -5.83 -33.68
N ILE A 27 -15.91 -5.05 -32.75
CA ILE A 27 -15.06 -5.56 -31.66
C ILE A 27 -15.84 -5.91 -30.37
N GLY A 28 -17.14 -5.58 -30.33
CA GLY A 28 -17.98 -5.75 -29.12
C GLY A 28 -17.90 -7.12 -28.46
N PRO A 29 -18.00 -8.24 -29.20
CA PRO A 29 -17.87 -9.57 -28.61
C PRO A 29 -16.51 -9.85 -27.99
N ALA A 30 -15.43 -9.39 -28.60
CA ALA A 30 -14.07 -9.61 -28.11
C ALA A 30 -13.78 -8.86 -26.80
N LEU A 31 -14.45 -7.71 -26.56
CA LEU A 31 -14.27 -6.94 -25.33
C LEU A 31 -14.83 -7.64 -24.09
N TRP A 32 -15.73 -8.63 -24.24
CA TRP A 32 -16.28 -9.38 -23.11
C TRP A 32 -15.24 -10.35 -22.49
N LEU A 33 -14.22 -10.78 -23.25
CA LEU A 33 -13.22 -11.73 -22.75
C LEU A 33 -12.46 -11.16 -21.53
N PRO A 34 -11.87 -9.94 -21.58
CA PRO A 34 -11.23 -9.35 -20.41
C PRO A 34 -12.21 -9.04 -19.26
N PHE A 35 -13.46 -8.73 -19.57
CA PHE A 35 -14.48 -8.43 -18.55
C PHE A 35 -14.78 -9.64 -17.66
N PHE A 36 -14.90 -10.83 -18.26
CA PHE A 36 -15.17 -12.09 -17.52
C PHE A 36 -13.89 -12.68 -16.89
N MET A 37 -12.73 -12.19 -17.24
CA MET A 37 -11.48 -12.65 -16.63
C MET A 37 -11.36 -12.10 -15.18
N PRO A 38 -11.01 -12.95 -14.19
CA PRO A 38 -10.71 -12.47 -12.84
C PRO A 38 -9.68 -11.35 -12.85
N GLY A 39 -9.89 -10.28 -12.07
CA GLY A 39 -9.02 -9.12 -12.05
C GLY A 39 -7.59 -9.44 -11.66
N VAL A 40 -7.40 -10.42 -10.78
CA VAL A 40 -6.09 -10.94 -10.39
C VAL A 40 -5.32 -11.50 -11.60
N LEU A 41 -5.98 -12.27 -12.48
CA LEU A 41 -5.35 -12.81 -13.69
C LEU A 41 -4.98 -11.72 -14.69
N LEU A 42 -5.86 -10.72 -14.85
CA LEU A 42 -5.54 -9.55 -15.65
C LEU A 42 -4.32 -8.80 -15.08
N GLY A 43 -4.28 -8.60 -13.76
CA GLY A 43 -3.14 -8.00 -13.07
C GLY A 43 -1.84 -8.75 -13.34
N ILE A 44 -1.83 -10.08 -13.21
CA ILE A 44 -0.67 -10.93 -13.50
C ILE A 44 -0.23 -10.79 -14.96
N ALA A 45 -1.17 -10.81 -15.91
CA ALA A 45 -0.87 -10.65 -17.32
C ALA A 45 -0.22 -9.30 -17.62
N LEU A 46 -0.74 -8.22 -17.03
CA LEU A 46 -0.17 -6.88 -17.18
C LEU A 46 1.23 -6.77 -16.57
N ILE A 47 1.45 -7.37 -15.41
CA ILE A 47 2.78 -7.45 -14.80
C ILE A 47 3.75 -8.17 -15.76
N TRP A 48 3.36 -9.32 -16.28
CA TRP A 48 4.19 -10.11 -17.18
C TRP A 48 4.54 -9.36 -18.48
N ILE A 49 3.62 -8.55 -19.01
CA ILE A 49 3.84 -7.75 -20.24
C ILE A 49 4.69 -6.52 -19.94
N PHE A 50 4.35 -5.75 -18.91
CA PHE A 50 4.89 -4.39 -18.69
C PHE A 50 6.08 -4.34 -17.73
N ASN A 51 6.35 -5.39 -16.93
CA ASN A 51 7.56 -5.47 -16.10
C ASN A 51 8.77 -5.94 -16.90
N ARG A 52 9.08 -5.22 -18.00
CA ARG A 52 10.20 -5.49 -18.91
C ARG A 52 10.98 -4.21 -19.18
N ARG A 53 12.27 -4.36 -19.50
CA ARG A 53 13.12 -3.22 -19.92
C ARG A 53 12.44 -2.48 -21.08
N GLY A 54 12.24 -1.16 -20.94
CA GLY A 54 11.57 -0.28 -21.90
C GLY A 54 10.08 -0.06 -21.67
N LEU A 55 9.37 -0.90 -20.90
CA LEU A 55 7.95 -0.74 -20.55
C LEU A 55 7.73 -0.47 -19.07
N SER A 56 8.77 -0.55 -18.25
CA SER A 56 8.72 -0.36 -16.79
C SER A 56 8.15 1.00 -16.37
N GLY A 57 8.34 2.06 -17.16
CA GLY A 57 7.75 3.37 -16.90
C GLY A 57 6.21 3.35 -16.87
N ILE A 58 5.56 2.53 -17.70
CA ILE A 58 4.10 2.32 -17.67
C ILE A 58 3.72 1.53 -16.40
N TYR A 59 4.45 0.46 -16.10
CA TYR A 59 4.19 -0.40 -14.95
C TYR A 59 4.32 0.33 -13.61
N GLN A 60 5.23 1.28 -13.50
CA GLN A 60 5.48 2.05 -12.27
C GLN A 60 4.61 3.31 -12.13
N SER A 61 3.79 3.63 -13.12
CA SER A 61 2.94 4.82 -13.14
C SER A 61 1.45 4.48 -12.99
N ILE A 62 0.62 5.50 -12.83
CA ILE A 62 -0.84 5.38 -12.82
C ILE A 62 -1.40 4.84 -14.15
N ALA A 63 -0.63 4.92 -15.23
CA ALA A 63 -1.04 4.46 -16.56
C ALA A 63 -1.39 2.97 -16.57
N ILE A 64 -0.71 2.12 -15.77
CA ILE A 64 -1.02 0.70 -15.68
C ILE A 64 -2.41 0.45 -15.09
N VAL A 65 -2.84 1.25 -14.10
CA VAL A 65 -4.15 1.15 -13.48
C VAL A 65 -5.24 1.56 -14.45
N ILE A 66 -5.06 2.70 -15.13
CA ILE A 66 -6.00 3.19 -16.14
C ILE A 66 -6.13 2.17 -17.27
N LEU A 67 -5.01 1.62 -17.75
CA LEU A 67 -4.99 0.60 -18.78
C LEU A 67 -5.76 -0.67 -18.36
N ALA A 68 -5.53 -1.15 -17.13
CA ALA A 68 -6.22 -2.31 -16.59
C ALA A 68 -7.74 -2.10 -16.52
N TYR A 69 -8.17 -0.96 -16.02
CA TYR A 69 -9.57 -0.61 -15.93
C TYR A 69 -10.23 -0.44 -17.31
N VAL A 70 -9.54 0.21 -18.24
CA VAL A 70 -10.02 0.36 -19.62
C VAL A 70 -10.17 -1.02 -20.27
N ILE A 71 -9.18 -1.89 -20.17
CA ILE A 71 -9.26 -3.26 -20.73
C ILE A 71 -10.41 -4.04 -20.10
N ARG A 72 -10.55 -3.99 -18.77
CA ARG A 72 -11.57 -4.77 -18.04
C ARG A 72 -12.98 -4.27 -18.32
N TYR A 73 -13.21 -2.96 -18.30
CA TYR A 73 -14.55 -2.39 -18.31
C TYR A 73 -14.98 -1.83 -19.67
N ALA A 74 -14.11 -1.89 -20.68
CA ALA A 74 -14.47 -1.48 -22.04
C ALA A 74 -15.72 -2.18 -22.57
N ALA A 75 -15.94 -3.45 -22.22
CA ALA A 75 -17.08 -4.23 -22.67
C ALA A 75 -18.42 -3.51 -22.42
N LEU A 76 -18.65 -3.05 -21.19
CA LEU A 76 -19.89 -2.39 -20.81
C LEU A 76 -20.00 -0.99 -21.44
N GLY A 77 -19.01 -0.12 -21.18
CA GLY A 77 -19.05 1.26 -21.66
C GLY A 77 -19.11 1.35 -23.17
N TRP A 78 -18.27 0.57 -23.87
CA TRP A 78 -18.24 0.57 -25.35
C TRP A 78 -19.53 0.05 -25.96
N ASN A 79 -20.08 -1.09 -25.47
CA ASN A 79 -21.28 -1.68 -26.04
C ASN A 79 -22.51 -0.76 -25.87
N ILE A 80 -22.65 -0.08 -24.72
CA ILE A 80 -23.75 0.88 -24.49
C ILE A 80 -23.65 2.05 -25.49
N VAL A 81 -22.49 2.69 -25.58
CA VAL A 81 -22.27 3.85 -26.44
C VAL A 81 -22.35 3.48 -27.91
N ALA A 82 -21.69 2.38 -28.33
CA ALA A 82 -21.69 1.95 -29.72
C ALA A 82 -23.10 1.54 -30.20
N ARG A 83 -23.89 0.92 -29.33
CA ARG A 83 -25.30 0.58 -29.64
C ARG A 83 -26.15 1.83 -29.79
N ALA A 84 -26.00 2.81 -28.88
CA ALA A 84 -26.72 4.08 -28.95
C ALA A 84 -26.40 4.87 -30.24
N LEU A 85 -25.10 4.90 -30.62
CA LEU A 85 -24.67 5.56 -31.86
C LEU A 85 -25.16 4.85 -33.13
N ARG A 86 -25.29 3.51 -33.10
CA ARG A 86 -25.84 2.73 -34.23
C ARG A 86 -27.35 2.82 -34.37
N ALA A 87 -28.05 3.11 -33.27
CA ALA A 87 -29.49 3.24 -33.24
C ALA A 87 -30.00 4.62 -33.71
N GLY A 88 -29.10 5.47 -34.25
CA GLY A 88 -29.47 6.78 -34.76
C GLY A 88 -30.59 6.72 -35.83
N ASP A 89 -31.49 7.71 -35.82
CA ASP A 89 -32.64 7.79 -36.72
C ASP A 89 -32.19 7.75 -38.20
N PRO A 90 -32.59 6.72 -38.99
CA PRO A 90 -32.19 6.60 -40.38
C PRO A 90 -32.67 7.75 -41.26
N ALA A 91 -33.83 8.36 -40.96
CA ALA A 91 -34.39 9.46 -41.74
C ALA A 91 -33.55 10.73 -41.57
N LEU A 92 -33.15 11.05 -40.34
CA LEU A 92 -32.25 12.18 -40.04
C LEU A 92 -30.86 11.98 -40.67
N LEU A 93 -30.35 10.74 -40.68
CA LEU A 93 -29.07 10.42 -41.31
C LEU A 93 -29.12 10.54 -42.85
N ALA A 94 -30.22 10.13 -43.47
CA ALA A 94 -30.47 10.29 -44.92
C ALA A 94 -30.51 11.77 -45.29
N MET A 95 -31.28 12.57 -44.54
CA MET A 95 -31.40 14.01 -44.72
C MET A 95 -30.05 14.72 -44.58
N ALA A 96 -29.26 14.38 -43.56
CA ALA A 96 -27.94 14.98 -43.38
C ALA A 96 -26.99 14.66 -44.55
N ARG A 97 -27.08 13.46 -45.12
CA ARG A 97 -26.30 13.08 -46.30
C ARG A 97 -26.70 13.84 -47.53
N SER A 98 -28.02 14.07 -47.77
CA SER A 98 -28.49 14.86 -48.90
C SER A 98 -28.05 16.32 -48.82
N GLU A 99 -27.92 16.86 -47.60
CA GLU A 99 -27.41 18.21 -47.32
C GLU A 99 -25.87 18.30 -47.32
N GLY A 100 -25.17 17.21 -47.62
CA GLY A 100 -23.70 17.20 -47.71
C GLY A 100 -22.98 17.29 -46.37
N ALA A 101 -23.67 16.95 -45.24
CA ALA A 101 -23.07 17.00 -43.91
C ALA A 101 -21.88 16.03 -43.78
N ASN A 102 -20.76 16.55 -43.29
CA ASN A 102 -19.60 15.75 -43.04
C ASN A 102 -19.77 14.89 -41.76
N PHE A 103 -18.80 13.99 -41.52
CA PHE A 103 -18.81 13.07 -40.36
C PHE A 103 -18.96 13.82 -39.02
N TRP A 104 -18.23 14.91 -38.82
CA TRP A 104 -18.26 15.66 -37.55
C TRP A 104 -19.56 16.39 -37.32
N GLN A 105 -20.15 16.92 -38.40
CA GLN A 105 -21.49 17.55 -38.35
C GLN A 105 -22.55 16.53 -38.01
N THR A 106 -22.54 15.38 -38.66
CA THR A 106 -23.46 14.27 -38.38
C THR A 106 -23.30 13.75 -36.95
N LEU A 107 -22.06 13.56 -36.49
CA LEU A 107 -21.77 13.12 -35.12
C LEU A 107 -22.30 14.15 -34.10
N ARG A 108 -22.03 15.44 -34.29
CA ARG A 108 -22.38 16.51 -33.35
C ARG A 108 -23.87 16.83 -33.31
N HIS A 109 -24.54 16.83 -34.45
CA HIS A 109 -25.90 17.32 -34.55
C HIS A 109 -26.96 16.21 -34.58
N ILE A 110 -26.59 14.97 -34.91
CA ILE A 110 -27.56 13.86 -34.98
C ILE A 110 -27.19 12.79 -33.95
N HIS A 111 -26.02 12.19 -34.05
CA HIS A 111 -25.64 11.06 -33.16
C HIS A 111 -25.51 11.49 -31.69
N TRP A 112 -24.77 12.59 -31.42
CA TRP A 112 -24.48 13.01 -30.05
C TRP A 112 -25.71 13.39 -29.24
N PRO A 113 -26.69 14.19 -29.74
CA PRO A 113 -27.92 14.50 -29.00
C PRO A 113 -28.72 13.26 -28.63
N GLN A 114 -28.75 12.25 -29.52
CA GLN A 114 -29.47 11.00 -29.30
C GLN A 114 -28.71 10.02 -28.36
N ALA A 115 -27.39 9.97 -28.44
CA ALA A 115 -26.55 9.03 -27.68
C ALA A 115 -26.03 9.61 -26.38
N SER A 116 -26.05 10.92 -26.13
CA SER A 116 -25.45 11.54 -24.95
C SER A 116 -26.02 11.05 -23.60
N PRO A 117 -27.30 10.74 -23.42
CA PRO A 117 -27.77 10.17 -22.16
C PRO A 117 -27.21 8.77 -21.90
N GLN A 118 -27.14 7.95 -22.96
CA GLN A 118 -26.56 6.60 -22.87
C GLN A 118 -25.04 6.66 -22.65
N ALA A 119 -24.37 7.62 -23.27
CA ALA A 119 -22.93 7.85 -23.04
C ALA A 119 -22.66 8.30 -21.60
N ALA A 120 -23.52 9.17 -21.04
CA ALA A 120 -23.42 9.57 -19.63
C ALA A 120 -23.68 8.38 -18.69
N ALA A 121 -24.68 7.55 -18.99
CA ALA A 121 -24.96 6.33 -18.23
C ALA A 121 -23.80 5.32 -18.31
N ALA A 122 -23.23 5.12 -19.51
CA ALA A 122 -22.07 4.26 -19.71
C ALA A 122 -20.85 4.75 -18.93
N TRP A 123 -20.62 6.07 -18.96
CA TRP A 123 -19.54 6.70 -18.19
C TRP A 123 -19.74 6.47 -16.70
N TYR A 124 -20.95 6.71 -16.20
CA TYR A 124 -21.25 6.56 -14.76
C TYR A 124 -21.13 5.11 -14.29
N VAL A 125 -21.65 4.14 -15.03
CA VAL A 125 -21.50 2.71 -14.70
C VAL A 125 -20.03 2.30 -14.69
N THR A 126 -19.25 2.73 -15.70
CA THR A 126 -17.82 2.45 -15.75
C THR A 126 -17.07 3.10 -14.58
N TYR A 127 -17.43 4.35 -14.24
CA TYR A 127 -16.90 5.06 -13.08
C TYR A 127 -17.13 4.30 -11.78
N LEU A 128 -18.36 3.81 -11.55
CA LEU A 128 -18.71 3.02 -10.36
C LEU A 128 -17.89 1.72 -10.29
N LEU A 129 -17.80 0.99 -11.40
CA LEU A 129 -17.03 -0.26 -11.44
C LEU A 129 -15.56 -0.02 -11.11
N CYS A 130 -14.93 1.02 -11.66
CA CYS A 130 -13.57 1.39 -11.36
C CYS A 130 -13.40 1.83 -9.89
N LEU A 131 -14.37 2.57 -9.34
CA LEU A 131 -14.31 3.08 -7.96
C LEU A 131 -14.29 1.95 -6.92
N TRP A 132 -14.97 0.83 -7.21
CA TRP A 132 -15.12 -0.31 -6.30
C TRP A 132 -14.13 -1.44 -6.56
N ASP A 133 -13.40 -1.41 -7.67
CA ASP A 133 -12.49 -2.51 -8.05
C ASP A 133 -11.24 -2.55 -7.16
N VAL A 134 -11.18 -3.57 -6.32
CA VAL A 134 -10.01 -3.91 -5.50
C VAL A 134 -9.21 -5.02 -6.15
N GLU A 135 -9.90 -5.98 -6.79
CA GLU A 135 -9.32 -7.21 -7.29
C GLU A 135 -8.22 -6.96 -8.35
N THR A 136 -8.47 -6.04 -9.26
CA THR A 136 -7.50 -5.66 -10.28
C THR A 136 -6.34 -4.85 -9.69
N LEU A 137 -6.65 -3.93 -8.75
CA LEU A 137 -5.66 -3.01 -8.17
C LEU A 137 -4.64 -3.69 -7.27
N VAL A 138 -5.03 -4.69 -6.50
CA VAL A 138 -4.22 -5.25 -5.41
C VAL A 138 -2.80 -5.66 -5.84
N LEU A 139 -2.63 -6.02 -7.12
CA LEU A 139 -1.34 -6.44 -7.69
C LEU A 139 -0.61 -5.34 -8.46
N ILE A 140 -1.35 -4.39 -9.06
CA ILE A 140 -0.79 -3.44 -10.04
C ILE A 140 -0.72 -2.00 -9.55
N VAL A 141 -1.21 -1.71 -8.33
CA VAL A 141 -1.18 -0.35 -7.80
C VAL A 141 0.26 0.19 -7.74
N PRO A 142 0.54 1.36 -8.35
CA PRO A 142 1.88 1.95 -8.29
C PRO A 142 2.18 2.51 -6.89
N PRO A 143 3.45 2.77 -6.57
CA PRO A 143 3.83 3.45 -5.33
C PRO A 143 3.05 4.75 -5.13
N GLY A 144 2.52 4.97 -3.92
CA GLY A 144 1.68 6.14 -3.61
C GLY A 144 0.28 6.15 -4.20
N GLY A 145 -0.09 5.18 -5.06
CA GLY A 145 -1.37 5.12 -5.78
C GLY A 145 -2.51 4.40 -5.04
N GLU A 146 -2.46 4.28 -3.72
CA GLU A 146 -3.50 3.57 -2.96
C GLU A 146 -4.89 4.19 -3.18
N SER A 147 -5.84 3.37 -3.65
CA SER A 147 -7.26 3.77 -3.77
C SER A 147 -8.00 3.60 -2.45
N LEU A 148 -9.15 4.26 -2.33
CA LEU A 148 -10.02 4.16 -1.15
C LEU A 148 -10.55 2.73 -0.97
N SER A 149 -10.95 2.07 -2.05
CA SER A 149 -11.40 0.67 -2.05
C SER A 149 -10.30 -0.29 -1.58
N LEU A 150 -9.07 -0.10 -2.05
CA LEU A 150 -7.92 -0.90 -1.62
C LEU A 150 -7.57 -0.64 -0.15
N ARG A 151 -7.67 0.62 0.31
CA ARG A 151 -7.47 0.97 1.71
C ARG A 151 -8.53 0.33 2.62
N ILE A 152 -9.80 0.36 2.22
CA ILE A 152 -10.88 -0.33 2.94
C ILE A 152 -10.58 -1.83 3.03
N PHE A 153 -10.20 -2.46 1.93
CA PHE A 153 -9.85 -3.88 1.89
C PHE A 153 -8.69 -4.21 2.84
N ASN A 154 -7.63 -3.42 2.81
CA ASN A 154 -6.48 -3.61 3.71
C ASN A 154 -6.89 -3.46 5.18
N LEU A 155 -7.66 -2.43 5.53
CA LEU A 155 -8.11 -2.19 6.90
C LEU A 155 -9.08 -3.27 7.40
N LEU A 156 -9.97 -3.80 6.56
CA LEU A 156 -10.82 -4.94 6.88
C LEU A 156 -10.00 -6.20 7.19
N HIS A 157 -9.01 -6.47 6.36
CA HIS A 157 -8.13 -7.63 6.54
C HIS A 157 -7.33 -7.56 7.85
N TYR A 158 -7.06 -6.35 8.33
CA TYR A 158 -6.30 -6.12 9.57
C TYR A 158 -7.19 -5.80 10.80
N GLY A 159 -8.51 -5.89 10.69
CA GLY A 159 -9.43 -5.78 11.83
C GLY A 159 -9.77 -4.34 12.29
N HIS A 160 -9.63 -3.34 11.41
CA HIS A 160 -9.81 -1.92 11.73
C HIS A 160 -11.25 -1.40 11.47
N ASN A 161 -12.25 -2.01 12.09
CA ASN A 161 -13.66 -1.82 11.77
C ASN A 161 -14.18 -0.37 11.86
N SER A 162 -13.73 0.43 12.83
CA SER A 162 -14.22 1.81 13.01
C SER A 162 -13.81 2.73 11.86
N GLN A 163 -12.57 2.62 11.37
CA GLN A 163 -12.10 3.38 10.22
C GLN A 163 -12.75 2.92 8.92
N VAL A 164 -12.99 1.62 8.78
CA VAL A 164 -13.67 1.04 7.61
C VAL A 164 -15.04 1.65 7.41
N ASN A 165 -15.84 1.77 8.47
CA ASN A 165 -17.19 2.35 8.38
C ASN A 165 -17.17 3.79 7.84
N ALA A 166 -16.27 4.63 8.36
CA ALA A 166 -16.11 6.01 7.89
C ALA A 166 -15.67 6.07 6.41
N LEU A 167 -14.73 5.20 6.01
CA LEU A 167 -14.25 5.13 4.63
C LEU A 167 -15.30 4.58 3.66
N CYS A 168 -16.16 3.65 4.11
CA CYS A 168 -17.29 3.16 3.32
C CYS A 168 -18.34 4.26 3.06
N LEU A 169 -18.66 5.09 4.07
CA LEU A 169 -19.54 6.24 3.89
C LEU A 169 -18.95 7.25 2.89
N LEU A 170 -17.66 7.48 2.97
CA LEU A 170 -16.96 8.35 2.03
C LEU A 170 -16.98 7.78 0.61
N LEU A 171 -16.75 6.47 0.45
CA LEU A 171 -16.83 5.79 -0.84
C LEU A 171 -18.24 5.90 -1.45
N LEU A 172 -19.28 5.76 -0.63
CA LEU A 172 -20.67 5.97 -1.04
C LEU A 172 -20.91 7.42 -1.47
N ALA A 173 -20.40 8.40 -0.73
CA ALA A 173 -20.49 9.80 -1.11
C ALA A 173 -19.83 10.09 -2.48
N LEU A 174 -18.63 9.52 -2.71
CA LEU A 174 -17.95 9.62 -4.01
C LEU A 174 -18.72 8.94 -5.14
N ALA A 175 -19.39 7.82 -4.86
CA ALA A 175 -20.26 7.15 -5.84
C ALA A 175 -21.45 8.03 -6.24
N LEU A 176 -22.08 8.75 -5.30
CA LEU A 176 -23.22 9.61 -5.52
C LEU A 176 -22.86 10.97 -6.13
N LEU A 177 -21.62 11.43 -5.98
CA LEU A 177 -21.17 12.76 -6.41
C LEU A 177 -21.52 13.11 -7.86
N PRO A 178 -21.27 12.24 -8.88
CA PRO A 178 -21.61 12.56 -10.26
C PRO A 178 -23.12 12.71 -10.50
N LEU A 179 -23.97 11.94 -9.79
CA LEU A 179 -25.42 12.05 -9.88
C LEU A 179 -25.93 13.37 -9.30
N LEU A 180 -25.39 13.77 -8.14
CA LEU A 180 -25.72 15.03 -7.50
C LEU A 180 -25.30 16.22 -8.36
N ALA A 181 -24.10 16.17 -8.95
CA ALA A 181 -23.62 17.18 -9.89
C ALA A 181 -24.51 17.25 -11.14
N GLY A 182 -24.92 16.09 -11.69
CA GLY A 182 -25.86 16.03 -12.82
C GLY A 182 -27.26 16.57 -12.51
N ALA A 183 -27.76 16.29 -11.30
CA ALA A 183 -29.06 16.80 -10.84
C ALA A 183 -29.06 18.33 -10.58
N ALA A 184 -27.93 18.89 -10.18
CA ALA A 184 -27.80 20.35 -9.94
C ALA A 184 -27.76 21.18 -11.23
N THR A 185 -27.45 20.58 -12.38
CA THR A 185 -27.35 21.29 -13.68
C THR A 185 -28.66 21.88 -14.21
N PRO A 186 -29.87 21.32 -13.94
CA PRO A 186 -31.13 21.94 -14.34
C PRO A 186 -31.44 23.24 -13.57
N LEU A 187 -31.00 23.35 -12.34
CA LEU A 187 -31.18 24.57 -11.52
C LEU A 187 -30.26 25.73 -11.96
N ALA A 188 -29.12 25.43 -12.52
CA ALA A 188 -28.21 26.40 -13.15
C ALA A 188 -28.62 26.74 -14.60
N GLY A 189 -29.43 25.89 -15.23
CA GLY A 189 -29.78 25.98 -16.67
C GLY A 189 -30.66 27.13 -17.07
N ARG A 190 -31.27 27.91 -16.15
CA ARG A 190 -31.95 29.16 -16.47
C ARG A 190 -31.01 30.31 -16.83
N GLY A 191 -29.75 30.28 -16.32
CA GLY A 191 -28.70 31.25 -16.69
C GLY A 191 -27.85 30.83 -17.91
N TRP A 192 -27.83 29.54 -18.25
CA TRP A 192 -26.91 29.00 -19.27
C TRP A 192 -27.44 29.04 -20.70
N ARG A 193 -28.76 29.31 -20.94
CA ARG A 193 -29.29 29.48 -22.28
C ARG A 193 -28.79 30.72 -23.01
N ALA A 194 -28.21 31.68 -22.29
CA ALA A 194 -27.63 32.89 -22.86
C ALA A 194 -26.19 32.71 -23.36
N MET A 195 -25.43 31.66 -22.84
CA MET A 195 -24.04 31.43 -23.20
C MET A 195 -23.81 30.33 -24.25
N ARG A 196 -24.85 29.80 -24.87
CA ARG A 196 -24.77 28.66 -25.80
C ARG A 196 -24.36 29.04 -27.23
N LYS A 197 -23.72 30.20 -27.45
CA LYS A 197 -23.24 30.62 -28.79
C LYS A 197 -21.73 30.45 -29.04
N SER A 198 -20.95 30.00 -28.09
CA SER A 198 -19.52 29.72 -28.36
C SER A 198 -18.96 28.76 -27.31
N SER A 199 -18.75 27.50 -27.64
CA SER A 199 -17.55 26.78 -27.31
C SER A 199 -17.56 25.40 -27.98
N VAL A 200 -16.82 25.32 -29.02
CA VAL A 200 -16.24 24.11 -29.58
C VAL A 200 -15.47 23.44 -28.45
N ALA A 201 -15.80 22.18 -28.11
CA ALA A 201 -14.91 21.38 -27.29
C ALA A 201 -13.57 21.27 -28.07
N SER A 202 -12.64 22.05 -27.59
CA SER A 202 -11.33 22.25 -28.21
C SER A 202 -10.54 20.94 -28.26
N PRO A 203 -9.72 20.70 -29.31
CA PRO A 203 -8.69 19.66 -29.32
C PRO A 203 -7.77 19.67 -28.09
N ALA A 204 -7.78 20.77 -27.35
CA ALA A 204 -7.08 20.93 -26.08
C ALA A 204 -7.41 19.85 -25.02
N VAL A 205 -8.63 19.27 -25.02
CA VAL A 205 -8.99 18.19 -24.06
C VAL A 205 -8.27 16.89 -24.45
N VAL A 206 -8.13 16.61 -25.73
CA VAL A 206 -7.40 15.42 -26.22
C VAL A 206 -5.89 15.63 -26.05
N CYS A 207 -5.39 16.87 -26.26
CA CYS A 207 -3.99 17.20 -26.00
C CYS A 207 -3.65 17.26 -24.51
N ALA A 208 -4.59 17.68 -23.63
CA ALA A 208 -4.42 17.63 -22.18
C ALA A 208 -4.38 16.18 -21.67
N LEU A 209 -5.19 15.27 -22.25
CA LEU A 209 -5.12 13.83 -21.95
C LEU A 209 -3.80 13.22 -22.43
N ALA A 210 -3.31 13.60 -23.59
CA ALA A 210 -1.99 13.17 -24.11
C ALA A 210 -0.85 13.77 -23.27
N ALA A 211 -0.97 15.00 -22.81
CA ALA A 211 -0.01 15.66 -21.93
C ALA A 211 0.00 15.05 -20.50
N CYS A 212 -1.17 14.63 -19.99
CA CYS A 212 -1.24 13.88 -18.72
C CYS A 212 -0.65 12.47 -18.82
N LEU A 213 -0.74 11.84 -19.98
CA LEU A 213 -0.07 10.55 -20.24
C LEU A 213 1.44 10.71 -20.48
N GLY A 214 1.87 11.91 -20.90
CA GLY A 214 3.28 12.26 -21.08
C GLY A 214 3.96 12.86 -19.85
N ALA A 215 3.19 13.33 -18.88
CA ALA A 215 3.68 13.66 -17.55
C ALA A 215 3.75 12.39 -16.69
N GLY A 216 4.44 11.38 -17.20
CA GLY A 216 5.07 10.40 -16.33
C GLY A 216 5.94 11.22 -15.38
N CYS A 217 5.62 11.24 -14.09
CA CYS A 217 6.61 11.61 -13.10
C CYS A 217 7.86 10.80 -13.46
N SER A 218 8.85 11.46 -14.03
CA SER A 218 10.20 10.94 -14.02
C SER A 218 10.42 10.63 -12.55
N ALA A 219 10.49 9.33 -12.20
CA ALA A 219 11.03 8.92 -10.94
C ALA A 219 12.36 9.69 -10.86
N ASP A 220 12.39 10.68 -9.99
CA ASP A 220 13.57 11.48 -9.79
C ASP A 220 14.63 10.46 -9.36
N ASP A 221 15.60 10.19 -10.21
CA ASP A 221 16.73 9.29 -9.95
C ASP A 221 17.63 9.80 -8.81
N ARG A 222 17.16 10.79 -8.06
CA ARG A 222 17.79 11.27 -6.85
C ARG A 222 17.65 10.21 -5.76
N LYS A 223 18.65 9.36 -5.67
CA LYS A 223 18.79 8.37 -4.60
C LYS A 223 18.83 9.00 -3.20
N SER A 224 19.00 10.32 -3.08
CA SER A 224 19.14 11.02 -1.81
C SER A 224 18.47 12.39 -1.87
N VAL A 225 17.56 12.67 -0.92
CA VAL A 225 16.78 13.93 -0.86
C VAL A 225 16.92 14.52 0.56
N PRO A 226 17.29 15.82 0.70
CA PRO A 226 17.27 16.52 1.97
C PRO A 226 15.85 16.54 2.57
N ILE A 227 15.76 16.43 3.90
CA ILE A 227 14.49 16.51 4.63
C ILE A 227 14.57 17.51 5.76
N ASP A 228 13.43 18.11 6.10
CA ASP A 228 13.29 18.94 7.30
C ASP A 228 12.96 18.05 8.50
N SER A 229 13.96 17.73 9.30
CA SER A 229 13.86 16.93 10.51
C SER A 229 14.90 17.42 11.53
N LYS A 230 14.59 17.32 12.82
CA LYS A 230 15.53 17.62 13.90
C LYS A 230 16.66 16.58 13.97
N PHE A 231 16.38 15.34 13.61
CA PHE A 231 17.26 14.19 13.82
C PHE A 231 17.93 13.68 12.55
N PHE A 232 17.35 13.94 11.38
CA PHE A 232 17.83 13.40 10.12
C PHE A 232 18.12 14.51 9.10
N SER A 233 19.18 14.34 8.32
CA SER A 233 19.64 15.30 7.33
C SER A 233 19.03 15.06 5.95
N ARG A 234 18.85 13.81 5.57
CA ARG A 234 18.35 13.39 4.26
C ARG A 234 17.76 12.01 4.31
N VAL A 235 16.98 11.65 3.30
CA VAL A 235 16.45 10.30 3.06
C VAL A 235 17.05 9.73 1.78
N GLU A 236 17.39 8.45 1.82
CA GLU A 236 17.85 7.65 0.70
C GLU A 236 16.85 6.52 0.43
N VAL A 237 16.60 6.21 -0.84
CA VAL A 237 15.65 5.18 -1.25
C VAL A 237 16.41 3.93 -1.71
N ILE A 238 16.08 2.78 -1.14
CA ILE A 238 16.66 1.47 -1.44
C ILE A 238 15.55 0.58 -2.02
N GLY A 239 15.83 -0.04 -3.15
CA GLY A 239 14.89 -0.90 -3.86
C GLY A 239 13.88 -0.14 -4.73
N THR A 240 13.34 -0.85 -5.69
CA THR A 240 12.26 -0.42 -6.58
C THR A 240 11.23 -1.53 -6.65
N ARG A 241 10.02 -1.23 -7.15
CA ARG A 241 8.94 -2.22 -7.26
C ARG A 241 9.30 -3.33 -8.24
N GLY A 242 9.23 -4.58 -7.79
CA GLY A 242 9.41 -5.76 -8.64
C GLY A 242 9.78 -7.02 -7.86
N ALA A 243 10.17 -8.06 -8.61
CA ALA A 243 10.61 -9.34 -8.08
C ALA A 243 12.06 -9.72 -8.51
N GLY A 244 12.76 -8.83 -9.21
CA GLY A 244 14.15 -8.99 -9.62
C GLY A 244 15.14 -8.65 -8.50
N VAL A 245 16.42 -8.78 -8.81
CA VAL A 245 17.53 -8.44 -7.92
C VAL A 245 17.49 -6.96 -7.57
N GLY A 246 17.51 -6.63 -6.28
CA GLY A 246 17.40 -5.26 -5.78
C GLY A 246 15.99 -4.65 -5.89
N GLU A 247 15.02 -5.38 -6.46
CA GLU A 247 13.61 -4.97 -6.48
C GLU A 247 12.88 -5.53 -5.25
N LEU A 248 11.84 -4.85 -4.79
CA LEU A 248 11.07 -5.21 -3.61
C LEU A 248 9.57 -5.31 -3.93
N ASN A 249 8.90 -6.28 -3.32
CA ASN A 249 7.45 -6.44 -3.42
C ASN A 249 6.82 -6.39 -2.02
N LYS A 250 6.33 -5.21 -1.65
CA LYS A 250 5.70 -4.96 -0.34
C LYS A 250 6.60 -5.46 0.81
N PRO A 251 7.76 -4.82 1.07
CA PRO A 251 8.66 -5.21 2.15
C PRO A 251 7.93 -5.23 3.49
N ARG A 252 8.17 -6.28 4.28
CA ARG A 252 7.45 -6.56 5.53
C ARG A 252 8.27 -6.28 6.77
N SER A 253 9.54 -6.64 6.74
CA SER A 253 10.43 -6.40 7.87
C SER A 253 11.84 -6.11 7.41
N VAL A 254 12.55 -5.37 8.24
CA VAL A 254 13.93 -4.95 8.04
C VAL A 254 14.76 -5.23 9.29
N ALA A 255 16.03 -5.58 9.10
CA ALA A 255 17.02 -5.68 10.16
C ALA A 255 18.39 -5.24 9.64
N THR A 256 19.31 -4.92 10.53
CA THR A 256 20.71 -4.58 10.22
C THR A 256 21.67 -5.53 10.92
N ASP A 257 22.80 -5.86 10.27
CA ASP A 257 23.88 -6.63 10.89
C ASP A 257 24.94 -5.71 11.56
N ALA A 258 26.00 -6.32 12.08
CA ALA A 258 27.08 -5.61 12.76
C ALA A 258 27.94 -4.76 11.81
N GLN A 259 27.84 -4.99 10.51
CA GLN A 259 28.51 -4.23 9.44
C GLN A 259 27.57 -3.20 8.81
N ASP A 260 26.42 -2.97 9.44
CA ASP A 260 25.35 -2.07 8.96
C ASP A 260 24.71 -2.49 7.62
N ASN A 261 24.88 -3.75 7.18
CA ASN A 261 24.15 -4.25 6.02
C ASN A 261 22.67 -4.39 6.36
N LEU A 262 21.83 -4.03 5.42
CA LEU A 262 20.38 -4.10 5.52
C LEU A 262 19.86 -5.44 5.00
N TYR A 263 19.01 -6.08 5.77
CA TYR A 263 18.23 -7.25 5.37
C TYR A 263 16.76 -6.86 5.21
N VAL A 264 16.13 -7.30 4.14
CA VAL A 264 14.73 -7.00 3.81
C VAL A 264 14.00 -8.28 3.44
N ILE A 265 12.94 -8.63 4.16
CA ILE A 265 11.98 -9.67 3.76
C ILE A 265 10.76 -9.03 3.09
N ASP A 266 10.34 -9.54 1.96
CA ASP A 266 9.20 -9.04 1.21
C ASP A 266 8.10 -10.10 0.97
N MET A 267 7.02 -9.74 0.27
CA MET A 267 5.89 -10.62 0.00
C MET A 267 6.18 -11.73 -1.01
N THR A 268 7.35 -11.76 -1.65
CA THR A 268 7.79 -12.92 -2.45
C THR A 268 8.32 -14.05 -1.57
N GLY A 269 8.56 -13.77 -0.27
CA GLY A 269 9.11 -14.73 0.67
C GLY A 269 10.62 -14.90 0.54
N ARG A 270 11.32 -13.96 -0.10
CA ARG A 270 12.77 -13.90 -0.16
C ARG A 270 13.31 -12.85 0.81
N VAL A 271 14.50 -13.10 1.32
CA VAL A 271 15.29 -12.13 2.07
C VAL A 271 16.38 -11.61 1.14
N GLN A 272 16.46 -10.30 0.98
CA GLN A 272 17.56 -9.66 0.25
C GLN A 272 18.47 -8.91 1.23
N LYS A 273 19.77 -9.01 1.00
CA LYS A 273 20.82 -8.28 1.74
C LYS A 273 21.36 -7.16 0.86
N PHE A 274 21.48 -5.97 1.46
CA PHE A 274 22.05 -4.79 0.82
C PHE A 274 23.21 -4.25 1.67
N SER A 275 24.21 -3.66 1.02
CA SER A 275 25.26 -2.92 1.72
C SER A 275 24.68 -1.66 2.38
N PRO A 276 25.43 -1.00 3.28
CA PRO A 276 25.02 0.28 3.86
C PRO A 276 24.71 1.37 2.83
N ASP A 277 25.32 1.31 1.65
CA ASP A 277 25.09 2.24 0.54
C ASP A 277 23.92 1.83 -0.36
N GLY A 278 23.18 0.78 0.02
CA GLY A 278 21.99 0.28 -0.71
C GLY A 278 22.31 -0.58 -1.93
N ALA A 279 23.55 -1.01 -2.13
CA ALA A 279 23.89 -1.97 -3.19
C ALA A 279 23.48 -3.39 -2.80
N TYR A 280 22.86 -4.11 -3.73
CA TYR A 280 22.50 -5.51 -3.55
C TYR A 280 23.75 -6.39 -3.33
N LEU A 281 23.68 -7.29 -2.36
CA LEU A 281 24.77 -8.23 -2.04
C LEU A 281 24.40 -9.69 -2.33
N LEU A 282 23.30 -10.15 -1.77
CA LEU A 282 22.80 -11.52 -1.95
C LEU A 282 21.33 -11.64 -1.59
N GLU A 283 20.73 -12.78 -1.91
CA GLU A 283 19.37 -13.13 -1.48
C GLU A 283 19.24 -14.63 -1.22
N TRP A 284 18.24 -15.00 -0.42
CA TRP A 284 17.78 -16.38 -0.29
C TRP A 284 16.27 -16.46 -0.18
N GLN A 285 15.71 -17.59 -0.59
CA GLN A 285 14.29 -17.87 -0.51
C GLN A 285 13.96 -18.56 0.80
N MET A 286 12.85 -18.20 1.43
CA MET A 286 12.32 -18.96 2.56
C MET A 286 11.95 -20.38 2.13
N PRO A 287 12.23 -21.40 2.96
CA PRO A 287 11.99 -22.79 2.58
C PRO A 287 10.54 -23.14 2.27
N GLN A 288 9.60 -22.44 2.89
CA GLN A 288 8.15 -22.65 2.74
C GLN A 288 7.44 -21.30 2.80
N ILE A 289 6.54 -21.05 1.86
CA ILE A 289 5.81 -19.79 1.74
C ILE A 289 4.33 -19.94 1.40
N GLU A 290 3.84 -21.17 1.23
CA GLU A 290 2.49 -21.47 0.75
C GLU A 290 1.42 -21.03 1.75
N LYS A 291 1.65 -21.23 3.05
CA LYS A 291 0.72 -20.85 4.13
C LYS A 291 0.81 -19.36 4.47
N GLY A 292 1.93 -18.72 4.17
CA GLY A 292 2.16 -17.32 4.47
C GLY A 292 3.65 -16.95 4.47
N LYS A 293 3.92 -15.67 4.64
CA LYS A 293 5.28 -15.11 4.59
C LYS A 293 5.73 -14.68 5.98
N PRO A 294 7.07 -14.64 6.25
CA PRO A 294 7.59 -14.07 7.48
C PRO A 294 7.12 -12.63 7.68
N LYS A 295 7.00 -12.23 8.94
CA LYS A 295 6.53 -10.88 9.27
C LYS A 295 7.47 -10.11 10.19
N GLY A 296 8.21 -10.77 11.05
CA GLY A 296 9.18 -10.16 11.97
C GLY A 296 10.60 -10.57 11.63
N MET A 297 11.54 -9.64 11.82
CA MET A 297 12.97 -9.88 11.65
C MET A 297 13.76 -9.14 12.72
N CYS A 298 14.78 -9.80 13.28
CA CYS A 298 15.81 -9.15 14.09
C CYS A 298 17.15 -9.87 13.88
N ARG A 299 18.18 -9.45 14.59
CA ARG A 299 19.49 -10.11 14.64
C ARG A 299 19.73 -10.62 16.05
N ASP A 300 20.29 -11.81 16.17
CA ASP A 300 20.75 -12.35 17.45
C ASP A 300 22.18 -11.92 17.79
N ARG A 301 22.69 -12.41 18.92
CA ARG A 301 24.06 -12.08 19.40
C ARG A 301 25.17 -12.82 18.65
N ALA A 302 24.84 -13.94 18.02
CA ALA A 302 25.78 -14.67 17.16
C ALA A 302 25.92 -13.99 15.77
N GLY A 303 25.01 -13.08 15.43
CA GLY A 303 24.96 -12.40 14.15
C GLY A 303 23.98 -13.02 13.17
N ASP A 304 23.25 -14.05 13.59
CA ASP A 304 22.24 -14.71 12.77
C ASP A 304 21.00 -13.84 12.61
N ILE A 305 20.36 -13.95 11.45
CA ILE A 305 19.12 -13.25 11.13
C ILE A 305 17.95 -14.11 11.58
N VAL A 306 17.22 -13.60 12.56
CA VAL A 306 16.04 -14.24 13.15
C VAL A 306 14.80 -13.84 12.36
N LEU A 307 14.05 -14.82 11.85
CA LEU A 307 12.84 -14.63 11.06
C LEU A 307 11.64 -15.30 11.73
N VAL A 308 10.57 -14.54 11.95
CA VAL A 308 9.35 -15.01 12.60
C VAL A 308 8.28 -15.30 11.54
N GLU A 309 7.74 -16.54 11.54
CA GLU A 309 6.76 -17.03 10.59
C GLU A 309 5.42 -17.35 11.27
N PRO A 310 4.45 -16.42 11.28
CA PRO A 310 3.17 -16.60 11.99
C PRO A 310 2.41 -17.85 11.56
N HIS A 311 2.23 -18.04 10.26
CA HIS A 311 1.40 -19.12 9.71
C HIS A 311 2.03 -20.51 9.82
N TYR A 312 3.31 -20.57 10.16
CA TYR A 312 4.03 -21.82 10.45
C TYR A 312 4.30 -22.01 11.94
N SER A 313 3.91 -21.02 12.78
CA SER A 313 4.10 -21.03 14.23
C SER A 313 5.56 -21.34 14.62
N ARG A 314 6.51 -20.67 13.94
CA ARG A 314 7.95 -20.96 14.13
C ARG A 314 8.82 -19.72 14.01
N VAL A 315 10.03 -19.86 14.51
CA VAL A 315 11.13 -18.90 14.39
C VAL A 315 12.32 -19.60 13.76
N ASN A 316 12.91 -18.99 12.73
CA ASN A 316 14.07 -19.49 12.02
C ASN A 316 15.28 -18.58 12.25
N PHE A 317 16.47 -19.17 12.30
CA PHE A 317 17.75 -18.48 12.40
C PHE A 317 18.54 -18.78 11.13
N PHE A 318 18.95 -17.73 10.42
CA PHE A 318 19.77 -17.85 9.21
C PHE A 318 21.11 -17.18 9.43
N SER A 319 22.20 -17.80 8.96
CA SER A 319 23.49 -17.11 8.91
C SER A 319 23.42 -15.87 8.01
N PRO A 320 24.38 -14.94 8.11
CA PRO A 320 24.44 -13.75 7.23
C PRO A 320 24.50 -14.07 5.72
N GLU A 321 24.82 -15.32 5.35
CA GLU A 321 24.86 -15.84 3.97
C GLU A 321 23.56 -16.55 3.57
N GLY A 322 22.55 -16.61 4.47
CA GLY A 322 21.25 -17.19 4.19
C GLY A 322 21.14 -18.71 4.40
N LYS A 323 22.10 -19.31 5.12
CA LYS A 323 22.02 -20.73 5.50
C LYS A 323 21.16 -20.88 6.78
N LEU A 324 20.17 -21.77 6.78
CA LEU A 324 19.39 -22.09 7.97
C LEU A 324 20.30 -22.74 9.04
N VAL A 325 20.39 -22.09 10.19
CA VAL A 325 21.25 -22.51 11.34
C VAL A 325 20.41 -23.26 12.37
N ALA A 326 19.26 -22.70 12.74
CA ALA A 326 18.36 -23.27 13.74
C ALA A 326 16.91 -22.92 13.43
N GLN A 327 16.01 -23.69 13.99
CA GLN A 327 14.57 -23.47 13.89
C GLN A 327 13.89 -24.03 15.15
N PHE A 328 12.92 -23.29 15.70
CA PHE A 328 12.05 -23.81 16.74
C PHE A 328 10.61 -23.31 16.57
N GLY A 329 9.71 -23.92 17.33
CA GLY A 329 8.30 -23.55 17.42
C GLY A 329 7.41 -24.75 17.16
N VAL A 330 6.41 -24.90 18.03
CA VAL A 330 5.35 -25.91 17.92
C VAL A 330 4.04 -25.15 18.04
N LYS A 331 3.13 -25.40 17.09
CA LYS A 331 1.83 -24.71 17.07
C LYS A 331 1.00 -25.05 18.32
N GLY A 332 0.51 -24.03 19.00
CA GLY A 332 -0.40 -24.15 20.14
C GLY A 332 -0.47 -22.91 20.99
N THR A 333 -1.30 -22.97 22.04
CA THR A 333 -1.57 -21.86 22.96
C THR A 333 -0.93 -22.05 24.35
N ASN A 334 -0.36 -23.22 24.65
CA ASN A 334 0.35 -23.44 25.90
C ASN A 334 1.64 -22.64 25.96
N VAL A 335 2.15 -22.40 27.16
CA VAL A 335 3.47 -21.77 27.37
C VAL A 335 4.56 -22.62 26.70
N GLY A 336 5.42 -21.96 25.93
CA GLY A 336 6.46 -22.61 25.11
C GLY A 336 5.99 -23.03 23.70
N GLN A 337 4.67 -23.06 23.43
CA GLN A 337 4.13 -23.22 22.08
C GLN A 337 3.89 -21.84 21.43
N LEU A 338 3.86 -21.80 20.10
CA LEU A 338 3.63 -20.57 19.34
C LEU A 338 2.29 -20.68 18.59
N GLY A 339 1.39 -19.73 18.83
CA GLY A 339 0.16 -19.58 18.06
C GLY A 339 0.42 -18.84 16.75
N MET A 340 0.36 -17.51 16.79
CA MET A 340 0.66 -16.62 15.67
C MET A 340 1.80 -15.66 16.06
N PRO A 341 3.06 -16.12 16.11
CA PRO A 341 4.20 -15.27 16.48
C PRO A 341 4.38 -14.15 15.45
N ARG A 342 4.73 -12.95 15.91
CA ARG A 342 4.72 -11.76 15.05
C ARG A 342 6.04 -11.05 14.93
N ALA A 343 6.69 -10.76 16.04
CA ALA A 343 7.98 -10.10 16.09
C ALA A 343 8.85 -10.74 17.16
N ALA A 344 10.14 -10.52 17.04
CA ALA A 344 11.13 -10.99 18.02
C ALA A 344 12.19 -9.92 18.28
N VAL A 345 12.73 -9.92 19.51
CA VAL A 345 13.94 -9.17 19.89
C VAL A 345 14.82 -10.02 20.79
N VAL A 346 16.11 -9.70 20.83
CA VAL A 346 17.12 -10.45 21.60
C VAL A 346 17.77 -9.51 22.60
N ASN A 347 17.85 -9.91 23.87
CA ASN A 347 18.48 -9.11 24.93
C ASN A 347 20.00 -9.24 24.98
N ALA A 348 20.62 -8.55 25.93
CA ALA A 348 22.08 -8.58 26.12
C ALA A 348 22.64 -9.99 26.47
N ARG A 349 21.83 -10.87 27.06
CA ARG A 349 22.20 -12.25 27.41
C ARG A 349 21.96 -13.26 26.27
N GLY A 350 21.43 -12.81 25.13
CA GLY A 350 21.05 -13.68 24.01
C GLY A 350 19.69 -14.34 24.15
N GLU A 351 18.88 -13.99 25.18
CA GLU A 351 17.53 -14.53 25.33
C GLU A 351 16.61 -13.90 24.30
N LEU A 352 15.72 -14.69 23.71
CA LEU A 352 14.79 -14.29 22.67
C LEU A 352 13.40 -14.00 23.28
N TYR A 353 12.84 -12.85 22.93
CA TYR A 353 11.46 -12.49 23.24
C TYR A 353 10.63 -12.52 21.95
N VAL A 354 9.47 -13.19 22.00
CA VAL A 354 8.56 -13.33 20.84
C VAL A 354 7.19 -12.87 21.26
N CYS A 355 6.60 -11.90 20.55
CA CYS A 355 5.19 -11.56 20.71
C CYS A 355 4.31 -12.39 19.79
N GLU A 356 3.08 -12.63 20.26
CA GLU A 356 2.05 -13.39 19.56
C GLU A 356 0.72 -12.63 19.61
N TYR A 357 -0.12 -12.84 18.60
CA TYR A 357 -1.48 -12.26 18.56
C TYR A 357 -2.53 -13.31 18.13
N THR A 358 -3.80 -12.96 18.11
CA THR A 358 -4.97 -13.79 17.83
C THR A 358 -5.25 -14.87 18.88
N ASP A 359 -4.70 -16.07 18.74
CA ASP A 359 -4.99 -17.20 19.65
C ASP A 359 -4.35 -17.00 21.03
N SER A 360 -3.29 -16.21 21.11
CA SER A 360 -2.53 -15.94 22.33
C SER A 360 -1.94 -14.53 22.28
N GLU A 361 -2.60 -13.54 22.88
CA GLU A 361 -2.10 -12.17 22.98
C GLU A 361 -1.07 -12.08 24.12
N ARG A 362 0.19 -12.41 23.83
CA ARG A 362 1.25 -12.50 24.84
C ARG A 362 2.65 -12.23 24.28
N VAL A 363 3.61 -12.06 25.19
CA VAL A 363 5.05 -12.13 24.91
C VAL A 363 5.58 -13.34 25.64
N GLN A 364 6.43 -14.12 24.99
CA GLN A 364 7.16 -15.23 25.58
C GLN A 364 8.67 -15.00 25.50
N ARG A 365 9.40 -15.39 26.57
CA ARG A 365 10.85 -15.36 26.65
C ARG A 365 11.42 -16.76 26.52
N PHE A 366 12.43 -16.92 25.68
CA PHE A 366 13.09 -18.19 25.40
C PHE A 366 14.61 -18.09 25.58
N THR A 367 15.28 -19.24 25.71
CA THR A 367 16.74 -19.36 25.49
C THR A 367 17.08 -18.95 24.05
N ALA A 368 18.36 -18.78 23.74
CA ALA A 368 18.84 -18.19 22.49
C ALA A 368 18.23 -18.81 21.22
N HIS A 369 18.13 -20.15 21.15
CA HIS A 369 17.53 -20.84 20.00
C HIS A 369 16.17 -21.47 20.30
N GLY A 370 15.51 -21.05 21.39
CA GLY A 370 14.16 -21.49 21.72
C GLY A 370 14.04 -22.85 22.37
N GLU A 371 15.13 -23.44 22.85
CA GLU A 371 15.15 -24.80 23.45
C GLU A 371 14.27 -24.86 24.71
N LYS A 372 14.16 -23.75 25.43
CA LYS A 372 13.36 -23.64 26.65
C LYS A 372 12.65 -22.32 26.74
N CYS A 373 11.35 -22.35 27.07
CA CYS A 373 10.60 -21.16 27.46
C CYS A 373 10.94 -20.80 28.90
N LEU A 374 11.34 -19.54 29.11
CA LEU A 374 11.78 -19.00 30.40
C LEU A 374 10.67 -18.23 31.11
N GLY A 375 9.62 -17.83 30.39
CA GLY A 375 8.48 -17.10 30.91
C GLY A 375 7.53 -16.61 29.83
N ALA A 376 6.34 -16.24 30.23
CA ALA A 376 5.33 -15.67 29.36
C ALA A 376 4.45 -14.68 30.14
N TRP A 377 4.03 -13.59 29.48
CA TRP A 377 3.10 -12.62 30.07
C TRP A 377 2.19 -12.01 28.99
N GLY A 378 1.06 -11.47 29.44
CA GLY A 378 0.06 -10.88 28.57
C GLY A 378 -1.13 -11.79 28.35
N ARG A 379 -2.22 -11.17 27.93
CA ARG A 379 -3.48 -11.78 27.49
C ARG A 379 -4.28 -10.76 26.69
N LEU A 380 -5.33 -11.19 26.01
CA LEU A 380 -6.24 -10.30 25.29
C LEU A 380 -6.91 -9.30 26.23
N GLY A 381 -6.87 -8.02 25.91
CA GLY A 381 -7.54 -6.95 26.62
C GLY A 381 -6.95 -5.57 26.39
N ASP A 382 -7.41 -4.59 27.20
CA ASP A 382 -7.03 -3.17 27.10
C ASP A 382 -6.38 -2.60 28.38
N LYS A 383 -6.33 -3.39 29.47
CA LYS A 383 -5.71 -2.96 30.73
C LYS A 383 -4.18 -3.01 30.64
N PRO A 384 -3.46 -2.38 31.59
CA PRO A 384 -2.02 -2.56 31.70
C PRO A 384 -1.62 -4.05 31.79
N GLY A 385 -0.66 -4.47 30.94
CA GLY A 385 -0.24 -5.87 30.83
C GLY A 385 -1.13 -6.75 29.94
N GLU A 386 -2.26 -6.24 29.42
CA GLU A 386 -3.08 -6.91 28.42
C GLU A 386 -2.78 -6.33 27.04
N PHE A 387 -2.94 -7.11 25.97
CA PHE A 387 -2.66 -6.72 24.60
C PHE A 387 -3.86 -6.91 23.69
N SER A 388 -3.92 -6.09 22.65
CA SER A 388 -4.80 -6.31 21.51
C SER A 388 -3.96 -6.14 20.25
N ARG A 389 -3.51 -7.25 19.70
CA ARG A 389 -2.65 -7.34 18.53
C ARG A 389 -1.25 -6.73 18.76
N ALA A 390 -0.44 -7.42 19.55
CA ALA A 390 0.98 -7.11 19.75
C ALA A 390 1.74 -7.33 18.41
N GLU A 391 2.05 -6.24 17.67
CA GLU A 391 2.62 -6.29 16.32
C GLU A 391 4.14 -6.22 16.28
N GLY A 392 4.77 -5.45 17.15
CA GLY A 392 6.20 -5.22 17.17
C GLY A 392 6.80 -5.22 18.58
N LEU A 393 8.09 -5.52 18.65
CA LEU A 393 8.87 -5.48 19.88
C LEU A 393 10.09 -4.59 19.69
N GLY A 394 10.40 -3.79 20.71
CA GLY A 394 11.68 -3.10 20.88
C GLY A 394 12.34 -3.50 22.19
N ILE A 395 13.61 -3.24 22.29
CA ILE A 395 14.39 -3.45 23.52
C ILE A 395 15.37 -2.29 23.72
N ASP A 396 15.50 -1.81 24.97
CA ASP A 396 16.46 -0.78 25.31
C ASP A 396 17.77 -1.36 25.90
N ALA A 397 18.70 -0.48 26.23
CA ALA A 397 19.99 -0.88 26.81
C ALA A 397 19.90 -1.49 28.22
N HIS A 398 18.74 -1.40 28.87
CA HIS A 398 18.47 -1.97 30.20
C HIS A 398 17.70 -3.29 30.12
N ASP A 399 17.55 -3.86 28.93
CA ASP A 399 16.75 -5.05 28.63
C ASP A 399 15.23 -4.85 28.93
N ASN A 400 14.73 -3.60 28.93
CA ASN A 400 13.29 -3.37 28.98
C ASN A 400 12.66 -3.66 27.61
N ILE A 401 11.53 -4.33 27.63
CA ILE A 401 10.78 -4.78 26.44
C ILE A 401 9.65 -3.80 26.13
N TYR A 402 9.70 -3.19 24.97
CA TYR A 402 8.66 -2.30 24.44
C TYR A 402 7.76 -3.10 23.50
N VAL A 403 6.47 -3.06 23.73
CA VAL A 403 5.46 -3.79 22.95
C VAL A 403 4.56 -2.81 22.22
N ALA A 404 4.55 -2.88 20.89
CA ALA A 404 3.61 -2.13 20.07
C ALA A 404 2.22 -2.81 20.13
N ASP A 405 1.38 -2.34 21.04
CA ASP A 405 0.02 -2.82 21.30
C ASP A 405 -0.95 -2.14 20.34
N SER A 406 -0.97 -2.66 19.11
CA SER A 406 -1.43 -1.96 17.92
C SER A 406 -2.89 -1.54 17.96
N CYS A 407 -3.82 -2.44 18.30
CA CYS A 407 -5.25 -2.12 18.34
C CYS A 407 -5.65 -1.32 19.58
N ASN A 408 -4.81 -1.26 20.59
CA ASN A 408 -4.96 -0.37 21.74
C ASN A 408 -4.28 1.00 21.53
N HIS A 409 -3.62 1.21 20.37
CA HIS A 409 -2.99 2.48 19.99
C HIS A 409 -1.97 3.01 20.99
N ARG A 410 -1.19 2.11 21.59
CA ARG A 410 -0.21 2.42 22.64
C ARG A 410 1.07 1.60 22.53
N ILE A 411 2.07 2.02 23.26
CA ILE A 411 3.26 1.21 23.55
C ILE A 411 3.21 0.87 25.04
N GLN A 412 3.47 -0.38 25.39
CA GLN A 412 3.64 -0.83 26.77
C GLN A 412 5.09 -1.26 27.02
N VAL A 413 5.63 -0.94 28.19
CA VAL A 413 7.02 -1.24 28.56
C VAL A 413 7.03 -2.19 29.75
N PHE A 414 7.83 -3.23 29.66
CA PHE A 414 8.01 -4.27 30.66
C PHE A 414 9.49 -4.43 30.98
N ASP A 415 9.80 -4.90 32.18
CA ASP A 415 11.15 -5.38 32.44
C ASP A 415 11.44 -6.71 31.71
N GLY A 416 12.70 -7.19 31.73
CA GLY A 416 13.09 -8.44 31.07
C GLY A 416 12.41 -9.70 31.66
N ASN A 417 11.71 -9.62 32.79
CA ASN A 417 10.92 -10.70 33.38
C ASN A 417 9.42 -10.61 33.06
N GLY A 418 8.98 -9.54 32.36
CA GLY A 418 7.60 -9.34 31.97
C GLY A 418 6.77 -8.57 33.01
N GLN A 419 7.40 -7.92 34.00
CA GLN A 419 6.71 -7.02 34.91
C GLN A 419 6.38 -5.72 34.18
N PHE A 420 5.12 -5.31 34.21
CA PHE A 420 4.66 -4.04 33.65
C PHE A 420 5.33 -2.87 34.36
N LEU A 421 5.93 -1.97 33.59
CA LEU A 421 6.57 -0.75 34.09
C LEU A 421 5.72 0.49 33.81
N ARG A 422 5.33 0.71 32.55
CA ARG A 422 4.56 1.89 32.12
C ARG A 422 3.98 1.68 30.74
N GLN A 423 3.10 2.61 30.35
CA GLN A 423 2.56 2.68 28.98
C GLN A 423 2.39 4.14 28.55
N TYR A 424 2.37 4.38 27.23
CA TYR A 424 2.13 5.69 26.66
C TYR A 424 1.48 5.55 25.27
N GLY A 425 0.88 6.67 24.81
CA GLY A 425 0.11 6.73 23.57
C GLY A 425 -1.39 6.54 23.80
N ARG A 426 -2.14 7.01 22.82
CA ARG A 426 -3.59 6.87 22.68
C ARG A 426 -3.97 7.03 21.22
N ALA A 427 -5.20 6.64 20.85
CA ALA A 427 -5.69 6.77 19.49
C ALA A 427 -5.71 8.22 19.02
N GLY A 428 -5.14 8.50 17.84
CA GLY A 428 -5.19 9.84 17.24
C GLY A 428 -4.08 10.12 16.22
N THR A 429 -3.94 11.40 15.86
CA THR A 429 -3.01 11.88 14.83
C THR A 429 -2.03 12.95 15.33
N GLY A 430 -2.19 13.43 16.56
CA GLY A 430 -1.30 14.42 17.20
C GLY A 430 0.03 13.84 17.67
N LEU A 431 0.84 14.70 18.30
CA LEU A 431 2.05 14.29 19.01
C LEU A 431 1.67 13.46 20.25
N GLY A 432 2.30 12.30 20.43
CA GLY A 432 1.99 11.35 21.50
C GLY A 432 0.70 10.56 21.27
N GLU A 433 0.01 10.74 20.15
CA GLU A 433 -1.13 9.93 19.72
C GLU A 433 -0.68 8.98 18.60
N PHE A 434 -1.18 7.75 18.62
CA PHE A 434 -0.82 6.72 17.64
C PHE A 434 -2.05 6.22 16.87
N SER A 435 -1.80 5.75 15.64
CA SER A 435 -2.76 4.97 14.89
C SER A 435 -2.09 3.67 14.43
N TYR A 436 -2.44 2.59 15.11
CA TYR A 436 -1.90 1.25 14.86
C TYR A 436 -0.36 1.26 14.82
N PRO A 437 0.33 1.43 15.96
CA PRO A 437 1.78 1.28 16.03
C PRO A 437 2.15 -0.18 15.71
N TYR A 438 3.03 -0.39 14.71
CA TYR A 438 3.39 -1.71 14.21
C TYR A 438 4.79 -2.14 14.62
N ASP A 439 5.67 -1.19 14.87
CA ASP A 439 7.03 -1.49 15.30
C ASP A 439 7.58 -0.37 16.18
N VAL A 440 8.53 -0.70 17.03
CA VAL A 440 9.21 0.27 17.90
C VAL A 440 10.70 -0.11 18.03
N ARG A 441 11.57 0.89 17.91
CA ARG A 441 13.00 0.73 18.13
C ARG A 441 13.51 1.80 19.08
N ILE A 442 14.48 1.46 19.89
CA ILE A 442 15.11 2.36 20.86
C ILE A 442 16.60 2.43 20.51
N ASP A 443 17.15 3.64 20.37
CA ASP A 443 18.57 3.83 20.18
C ASP A 443 19.35 3.81 21.51
N ALA A 444 20.68 3.83 21.42
CA ALA A 444 21.56 3.80 22.60
C ALA A 444 21.40 5.04 23.50
N ALA A 445 20.87 6.16 22.99
CA ALA A 445 20.57 7.36 23.75
C ALA A 445 19.17 7.34 24.39
N GLY A 446 18.39 6.29 24.17
CA GLY A 446 17.03 6.12 24.67
C GLY A 446 15.97 6.81 23.81
N LEU A 447 16.32 7.32 22.63
CA LEU A 447 15.33 7.82 21.68
C LEU A 447 14.52 6.63 21.13
N GLN A 448 13.22 6.80 21.10
CA GLN A 448 12.26 5.81 20.65
C GLN A 448 11.73 6.20 19.27
N PHE A 449 11.68 5.24 18.37
CA PHE A 449 11.12 5.39 17.03
C PHE A 449 9.91 4.47 16.92
N VAL A 450 8.72 5.06 16.80
CA VAL A 450 7.44 4.31 16.71
C VAL A 450 6.94 4.37 15.28
N CYS A 451 6.84 3.21 14.64
CA CYS A 451 6.30 3.07 13.28
C CYS A 451 4.78 2.96 13.34
N GLU A 452 4.08 3.92 12.75
CA GLU A 452 2.61 3.95 12.72
C GLU A 452 2.08 3.55 11.34
N PHE A 453 1.53 2.34 11.25
CA PHE A 453 0.89 1.84 10.04
C PHE A 453 -0.32 2.70 9.63
N GLY A 454 -1.19 3.05 10.59
CA GLY A 454 -2.44 3.75 10.31
C GLY A 454 -2.27 5.21 9.90
N ASN A 455 -1.28 5.90 10.48
CA ASN A 455 -0.99 7.30 10.14
C ASN A 455 0.07 7.43 9.03
N SER A 456 0.67 6.32 8.58
CA SER A 456 1.75 6.31 7.57
C SER A 456 2.90 7.27 7.93
N ARG A 457 3.42 7.15 9.17
CA ARG A 457 4.47 8.04 9.70
C ARG A 457 5.33 7.32 10.74
N ILE A 458 6.40 7.97 11.16
CA ILE A 458 7.20 7.59 12.32
C ILE A 458 7.07 8.70 13.37
N GLN A 459 6.86 8.35 14.63
CA GLN A 459 7.05 9.29 15.73
C GLN A 459 8.37 9.04 16.44
N ILE A 460 9.06 10.12 16.80
CA ILE A 460 10.30 10.10 17.55
C ILE A 460 10.01 10.66 18.94
N LEU A 461 10.32 9.86 19.98
CA LEU A 461 10.08 10.22 21.37
C LEU A 461 11.41 10.18 22.14
N ASP A 462 11.49 10.93 23.25
CA ASP A 462 12.60 10.86 24.18
C ASP A 462 12.48 9.65 25.15
N ALA A 463 13.49 9.46 25.99
CA ALA A 463 13.50 8.39 26.99
C ALA A 463 12.38 8.52 28.06
N ASN A 464 11.73 9.67 28.17
CA ASN A 464 10.61 9.93 29.06
C ASN A 464 9.25 9.83 28.35
N ASP A 465 9.21 9.18 27.17
CA ASP A 465 8.00 8.93 26.37
C ASP A 465 7.36 10.21 25.80
N LYS A 466 8.08 11.37 25.82
CA LYS A 466 7.61 12.62 25.24
C LYS A 466 7.90 12.65 23.73
N SER A 467 6.86 12.82 22.94
CA SER A 467 6.99 12.96 21.49
C SER A 467 7.72 14.27 21.12
N LEU A 468 8.78 14.14 20.32
CA LEU A 468 9.66 15.22 19.90
C LEU A 468 9.41 15.64 18.46
N GLU A 469 9.09 14.68 17.59
CA GLU A 469 8.92 14.90 16.15
C GLU A 469 7.99 13.86 15.51
N ILE A 470 7.26 14.29 14.49
CA ILE A 470 6.59 13.43 13.53
C ILE A 470 7.40 13.46 12.23
N LEU A 471 7.91 12.30 11.82
CA LEU A 471 8.70 12.14 10.60
C LEU A 471 7.80 11.51 9.52
N GLY A 472 7.70 12.17 8.37
CA GLY A 472 6.94 11.71 7.23
C GLY A 472 5.43 11.94 7.34
N GLY A 473 4.67 11.17 6.59
CA GLY A 473 3.22 11.24 6.43
C GLY A 473 2.78 10.48 5.20
N PRO A 474 1.47 10.37 4.90
CA PRO A 474 0.96 9.60 3.78
C PRO A 474 1.46 10.13 2.42
N GLY A 475 2.00 9.25 1.58
CA GLY A 475 2.40 9.60 0.21
C GLY A 475 3.45 8.68 -0.40
N GLY A 476 3.86 8.99 -1.63
CA GLY A 476 4.84 8.23 -2.41
C GLY A 476 6.20 8.93 -2.59
N ALA A 477 6.33 10.23 -2.26
CA ALA A 477 7.60 10.94 -2.36
C ALA A 477 8.63 10.44 -1.33
N PRO A 478 9.94 10.66 -1.55
CA PRO A 478 10.94 10.41 -0.51
C PRO A 478 10.61 11.19 0.77
N GLY A 479 10.71 10.52 1.93
CA GLY A 479 10.28 11.05 3.23
C GLY A 479 8.79 10.89 3.54
N GLN A 480 7.96 10.45 2.58
CA GLN A 480 6.56 10.06 2.79
C GLN A 480 6.42 8.53 2.77
N PHE A 481 5.36 8.01 3.39
CA PHE A 481 5.14 6.57 3.53
C PHE A 481 3.76 6.14 3.04
N SER A 482 3.68 4.86 2.67
CA SER A 482 2.41 4.17 2.44
C SER A 482 2.42 2.84 3.18
N ASN A 483 1.73 2.80 4.31
CA ASN A 483 1.63 1.64 5.20
C ASN A 483 3.02 1.09 5.61
N PRO A 484 3.85 1.84 6.35
CA PRO A 484 5.12 1.37 6.85
C PRO A 484 4.90 0.23 7.85
N TRP A 485 5.73 -0.84 7.76
CA TRP A 485 5.52 -2.07 8.54
C TRP A 485 6.53 -2.29 9.64
N SER A 486 7.77 -1.99 9.38
CA SER A 486 8.88 -2.30 10.29
C SER A 486 9.98 -1.28 10.13
N ILE A 487 10.75 -1.10 11.17
CA ILE A 487 11.90 -0.19 11.22
C ILE A 487 13.13 -0.90 11.80
N ALA A 488 14.31 -0.44 11.42
CA ALA A 488 15.58 -0.87 12.00
C ALA A 488 16.50 0.33 12.15
N LEU A 489 17.45 0.23 13.09
CA LEU A 489 18.51 1.19 13.30
C LEU A 489 19.85 0.52 12.98
N ASP A 490 20.76 1.26 12.34
CA ASP A 490 22.15 0.82 12.21
C ASP A 490 23.03 1.37 13.36
N SER A 491 24.32 1.02 13.37
CA SER A 491 25.27 1.42 14.40
C SER A 491 25.49 2.94 14.48
N LYS A 492 25.16 3.66 13.40
CA LYS A 492 25.31 5.12 13.28
C LYS A 492 24.03 5.84 13.65
N GLY A 493 22.95 5.12 14.01
CA GLY A 493 21.64 5.66 14.32
C GLY A 493 20.84 6.08 13.07
N ASN A 494 21.22 5.63 11.87
CA ASN A 494 20.37 5.78 10.69
C ASN A 494 19.15 4.89 10.83
N LEU A 495 17.98 5.42 10.41
CA LEU A 495 16.71 4.73 10.50
C LEU A 495 16.32 4.16 9.14
N TYR A 496 16.08 2.86 9.08
CA TYR A 496 15.52 2.17 7.92
C TYR A 496 14.04 1.89 8.14
N VAL A 497 13.22 2.19 7.14
CA VAL A 497 11.75 2.01 7.18
C VAL A 497 11.29 1.15 6.01
N ALA A 498 10.65 0.03 6.30
CA ALA A 498 9.98 -0.80 5.29
C ALA A 498 8.69 -0.11 4.84
N ASP A 499 8.75 0.64 3.74
CA ASP A 499 7.67 1.42 3.15
C ASP A 499 6.87 0.53 2.19
N ALA A 500 5.99 -0.31 2.76
CA ALA A 500 5.47 -1.52 2.13
C ALA A 500 4.72 -1.28 0.82
N LEU A 501 3.72 -0.39 0.79
CA LEU A 501 2.94 -0.18 -0.43
C LEU A 501 3.67 0.70 -1.45
N ASN A 502 4.73 1.40 -1.06
CA ASN A 502 5.65 2.07 -1.98
C ASN A 502 6.72 1.12 -2.52
N ASN A 503 6.76 -0.15 -2.08
CA ASN A 503 7.67 -1.19 -2.55
C ASN A 503 9.16 -0.80 -2.45
N ARG A 504 9.54 -0.17 -1.34
CA ARG A 504 10.89 0.33 -1.10
C ARG A 504 11.25 0.26 0.39
N VAL A 505 12.53 0.42 0.69
CA VAL A 505 13.02 0.80 2.02
C VAL A 505 13.52 2.23 1.94
N GLN A 506 13.21 3.04 2.93
CA GLN A 506 13.77 4.38 3.06
C GLN A 506 14.78 4.40 4.21
N LYS A 507 15.99 4.93 3.94
CA LYS A 507 17.06 5.12 4.91
C LYS A 507 17.18 6.61 5.23
N PHE A 508 16.94 6.94 6.47
CA PHE A 508 17.08 8.31 7.01
C PHE A 508 18.44 8.44 7.66
N ILE A 509 19.25 9.37 7.15
CA ILE A 509 20.63 9.58 7.58
C ILE A 509 20.65 10.50 8.80
N ARG A 510 21.19 10.00 9.90
CA ARG A 510 21.34 10.73 11.17
C ARG A 510 22.20 12.00 10.97
N LYS A 511 21.85 13.10 11.68
CA LYS A 511 22.62 14.33 11.73
C LYS A 511 23.87 14.19 12.56
#